data_c220bf32a7fc81ffbcf44e717b8e8311
#
_entry.id   c220bf32a7fc81ffbcf44e717b8e8311
#
_cell.length_a   1.000
_cell.length_b   1.000
_cell.length_c   1.000
_cell.angle_alpha   90.00
_cell.angle_beta   90.00
_cell.angle_gamma   90.00
#
_symmetry.space_group_name_H-M   'P 1'
#
loop_
_entity.id
_entity.type
_entity.pdbx_description
1 polymer ?
#
loop_
_entity_poly.entity_id
_entity_poly.type
_entity_poly.pdbx_seq_one_letter_code
_entity_poly.pdbx_strand_id
1 'polypeptide(L)'
;GIPVATGAAFQTAYRRRTLGDEDADQVTCAFFGDGTCNNGAFYECLNMASLYKLPIIFCVENNKWAIGMDHNRATAPSMGDNMPAIYKKGPPFGMPGELVDGMDVLAVREAAQKAIARARAGEGPTLLELETYRYRGHSLADPDELRKQEEKDHYAERDPIPRFEKYLTAEGILS
;
A
#
# COMPACT_ATOMS: atom_id res chain seq x y z
N GLY A 1 -3.64 11.47 -7.15
CA GLY A 1 -3.07 11.15 -5.82
C GLY A 1 -1.57 10.97 -5.83
N ILE A 2 -0.99 9.95 -6.53
CA ILE A 2 0.43 9.58 -6.39
C ILE A 2 1.39 10.75 -6.74
N PRO A 3 1.27 11.47 -7.86
CA PRO A 3 2.17 12.58 -8.14
C PRO A 3 2.11 13.69 -7.09
N VAL A 4 0.94 13.97 -6.54
CA VAL A 4 0.77 14.98 -5.47
C VAL A 4 1.48 14.54 -4.19
N ALA A 5 1.33 13.27 -3.81
CA ALA A 5 2.04 12.70 -2.65
C ALA A 5 3.55 12.72 -2.85
N THR A 6 4.04 12.40 -4.06
CA THR A 6 5.46 12.48 -4.41
C THR A 6 5.98 13.91 -4.29
N GLY A 7 5.19 14.91 -4.72
CA GLY A 7 5.50 16.34 -4.54
C GLY A 7 5.58 16.76 -3.07
N ALA A 8 4.67 16.26 -2.22
CA ALA A 8 4.71 16.53 -0.78
C ALA A 8 5.99 15.96 -0.13
N ALA A 9 6.35 14.72 -0.49
CA ALA A 9 7.60 14.11 -0.02
C ALA A 9 8.83 14.85 -0.53
N PHE A 10 8.81 15.33 -1.77
CA PHE A 10 9.87 16.16 -2.32
C PHE A 10 10.05 17.47 -1.54
N GLN A 11 8.94 18.12 -1.20
CA GLN A 11 8.97 19.35 -0.38
C GLN A 11 9.64 19.09 0.98
N THR A 12 9.29 17.98 1.67
CA THR A 12 9.94 17.61 2.94
C THR A 12 11.43 17.39 2.76
N ALA A 13 11.83 16.62 1.75
CA ALA A 13 13.23 16.36 1.45
C ALA A 13 14.01 17.65 1.11
N TYR A 14 13.39 18.56 0.36
CA TYR A 14 13.98 19.84 0.00
C TYR A 14 14.18 20.74 1.23
N ARG A 15 13.16 20.87 2.08
CA ARG A 15 13.26 21.64 3.32
C ARG A 15 14.42 21.13 4.17
N ARG A 16 14.47 19.83 4.41
CA ARG A 16 15.50 19.22 5.26
C ARG A 16 16.90 19.36 4.69
N ARG A 17 17.10 19.02 3.41
CA ARG A 17 18.44 18.90 2.80
C ARG A 17 18.97 20.20 2.23
N THR A 18 18.09 21.07 1.73
CA THR A 18 18.49 22.30 1.03
C THR A 18 18.34 23.52 1.92
N LEU A 19 17.26 23.58 2.71
CA LEU A 19 16.99 24.72 3.59
C LEU A 19 17.52 24.53 5.02
N GLY A 20 18.03 23.34 5.37
CA GLY A 20 18.55 23.04 6.70
C GLY A 20 17.49 22.96 7.81
N ASP A 21 16.23 22.71 7.42
CA ASP A 21 15.12 22.61 8.36
C ASP A 21 15.11 21.22 9.03
N GLU A 22 15.66 21.17 10.25
CA GLU A 22 15.78 19.93 11.02
C GLU A 22 14.43 19.36 11.46
N ASP A 23 13.39 20.20 11.55
CA ASP A 23 12.02 19.78 11.91
C ASP A 23 11.26 19.17 10.72
N ALA A 24 11.84 19.18 9.51
CA ALA A 24 11.25 18.55 8.33
C ALA A 24 11.51 17.03 8.32
N ASP A 25 10.81 16.27 9.18
CA ASP A 25 10.91 14.82 9.33
C ASP A 25 9.65 14.05 8.91
N GLN A 26 8.69 14.76 8.29
CA GLN A 26 7.42 14.18 7.84
C GLN A 26 7.66 13.07 6.82
N VAL A 27 6.89 11.98 6.95
CA VAL A 27 6.82 10.90 5.98
C VAL A 27 5.48 10.96 5.28
N THR A 28 5.48 10.96 3.96
CA THR A 28 4.27 10.97 3.15
C THR A 28 3.80 9.53 2.90
N CYS A 29 2.54 9.24 3.19
CA CYS A 29 1.91 7.98 2.80
C CYS A 29 0.96 8.22 1.63
N ALA A 30 1.16 7.49 0.53
CA ALA A 30 0.30 7.52 -0.65
C ALA A 30 -0.52 6.24 -0.69
N PHE A 31 -1.84 6.35 -0.43
CA PHE A 31 -2.78 5.21 -0.51
C PHE A 31 -3.48 5.19 -1.87
N PHE A 32 -3.52 4.04 -2.51
CA PHE A 32 -4.18 3.84 -3.80
C PHE A 32 -4.45 2.36 -4.07
N GLY A 33 -5.47 2.08 -4.89
CA GLY A 33 -5.84 0.70 -5.25
C GLY A 33 -4.90 0.08 -6.29
N ASP A 34 -4.94 -1.25 -6.39
CA ASP A 34 -4.16 -2.07 -7.31
C ASP A 34 -4.29 -1.66 -8.79
N GLY A 35 -5.49 -1.27 -9.23
CA GLY A 35 -5.70 -0.79 -10.60
C GLY A 35 -4.89 0.46 -10.96
N THR A 36 -4.57 1.31 -9.99
CA THR A 36 -3.76 2.52 -10.18
C THR A 36 -2.31 2.18 -10.57
N CYS A 37 -1.82 1.00 -10.19
CA CYS A 37 -0.48 0.52 -10.52
C CYS A 37 -0.26 0.25 -12.01
N ASN A 38 -1.30 0.32 -12.83
CA ASN A 38 -1.23 0.22 -14.29
C ASN A 38 -1.16 1.59 -15.00
N ASN A 39 -1.15 2.69 -14.23
CA ASN A 39 -0.99 4.03 -14.75
C ASN A 39 0.50 4.40 -14.85
N GLY A 40 0.92 5.01 -15.98
CA GLY A 40 2.32 5.42 -16.19
C GLY A 40 2.88 6.32 -15.08
N ALA A 41 2.06 7.24 -14.54
CA ALA A 41 2.45 8.13 -13.46
C ALA A 41 2.88 7.39 -12.17
N PHE A 42 2.40 6.17 -11.94
CA PHE A 42 2.88 5.34 -10.83
C PHE A 42 4.38 5.04 -10.99
N TYR A 43 4.80 4.55 -12.15
CA TYR A 43 6.19 4.20 -12.41
C TYR A 43 7.13 5.42 -12.43
N GLU A 44 6.66 6.53 -12.98
CA GLU A 44 7.39 7.79 -12.96
C GLU A 44 7.65 8.25 -11.51
N CYS A 45 6.65 8.14 -10.64
CA CYS A 45 6.77 8.50 -9.23
C CYS A 45 7.69 7.54 -8.46
N LEU A 46 7.66 6.22 -8.75
CA LEU A 46 8.63 5.29 -8.16
C LEU A 46 10.06 5.70 -8.52
N ASN A 47 10.30 6.01 -9.79
CA ASN A 47 11.63 6.46 -10.25
C ASN A 47 12.07 7.74 -9.55
N MET A 48 11.22 8.78 -9.52
CA MET A 48 11.54 10.04 -8.86
C MET A 48 11.80 9.86 -7.36
N ALA A 49 10.94 9.09 -6.70
CA ALA A 49 11.06 8.86 -5.27
C ALA A 49 12.37 8.16 -4.91
N SER A 50 12.79 7.18 -5.68
CA SER A 50 14.07 6.49 -5.49
C SER A 50 15.25 7.38 -5.83
N LEU A 51 15.21 8.08 -6.96
CA LEU A 51 16.28 8.97 -7.41
C LEU A 51 16.63 10.03 -6.35
N TYR A 52 15.60 10.64 -5.77
CA TYR A 52 15.74 11.68 -4.77
C TYR A 52 15.69 11.16 -3.33
N LYS A 53 15.60 9.83 -3.11
CA LYS A 53 15.44 9.20 -1.78
C LYS A 53 14.38 9.93 -0.95
N LEU A 54 13.19 10.08 -1.53
CA LEU A 54 12.09 10.81 -0.90
C LEU A 54 11.52 10.05 0.28
N PRO A 55 11.09 10.74 1.35
CA PRO A 55 10.44 10.12 2.50
C PRO A 55 8.96 9.82 2.18
N ILE A 56 8.72 8.84 1.31
CA ILE A 56 7.40 8.41 0.89
C ILE A 56 7.23 6.90 1.01
N ILE A 57 6.05 6.49 1.42
CA ILE A 57 5.59 5.10 1.43
C ILE A 57 4.44 4.99 0.44
N PHE A 58 4.59 4.14 -0.55
CA PHE A 58 3.53 3.79 -1.50
C PHE A 58 2.73 2.62 -0.92
N CYS A 59 1.49 2.87 -0.50
CA CYS A 59 0.60 1.89 0.09
C CYS A 59 -0.45 1.46 -0.93
N VAL A 60 -0.26 0.29 -1.52
CA VAL A 60 -1.21 -0.30 -2.46
C VAL A 60 -2.26 -1.08 -1.69
N GLU A 61 -3.51 -0.62 -1.70
CA GLU A 61 -4.65 -1.35 -1.18
C GLU A 61 -5.12 -2.36 -2.24
N ASN A 62 -4.50 -3.56 -2.25
CA ASN A 62 -4.78 -4.59 -3.24
C ASN A 62 -5.97 -5.44 -2.79
N ASN A 63 -7.15 -5.07 -3.26
CA ASN A 63 -8.39 -5.84 -3.05
C ASN A 63 -8.73 -6.76 -4.24
N LYS A 64 -7.79 -6.97 -5.16
CA LYS A 64 -7.89 -7.81 -6.38
C LYS A 64 -8.87 -7.30 -7.44
N TRP A 65 -9.45 -6.09 -7.27
CA TRP A 65 -10.48 -5.56 -8.17
C TRP A 65 -10.28 -4.08 -8.48
N ALA A 66 -10.00 -3.76 -9.72
CA ALA A 66 -10.02 -2.40 -10.26
C ALA A 66 -11.43 -2.10 -10.82
N ILE A 67 -12.31 -1.51 -10.03
CA ILE A 67 -13.75 -1.37 -10.32
C ILE A 67 -14.36 -2.77 -10.54
N GLY A 68 -14.65 -3.15 -11.75
CA GLY A 68 -15.14 -4.46 -12.18
C GLY A 68 -14.09 -5.31 -12.92
N MET A 69 -12.82 -4.88 -12.93
CA MET A 69 -11.74 -5.62 -13.59
C MET A 69 -10.95 -6.44 -12.56
N ASP A 70 -10.93 -7.75 -12.75
CA ASP A 70 -10.09 -8.65 -11.95
C ASP A 70 -8.61 -8.33 -12.11
N HIS A 71 -7.87 -8.36 -11.01
CA HIS A 71 -6.45 -8.05 -10.94
C HIS A 71 -5.60 -8.86 -11.93
N ASN A 72 -5.90 -10.16 -12.08
CA ASN A 72 -5.15 -11.06 -12.99
C ASN A 72 -5.41 -10.76 -14.46
N ARG A 73 -6.47 -10.03 -14.78
CA ARG A 73 -6.78 -9.58 -16.14
C ARG A 73 -6.21 -8.20 -16.43
N ALA A 74 -5.96 -7.41 -15.40
CA ALA A 74 -5.50 -6.03 -15.51
C ALA A 74 -3.97 -5.90 -15.42
N THR A 75 -3.32 -6.80 -14.70
CA THR A 75 -1.88 -6.69 -14.37
C THR A 75 -1.17 -7.97 -14.79
N ALA A 76 -0.07 -7.83 -15.54
CA ALA A 76 0.75 -8.98 -15.91
C ALA A 76 1.37 -9.65 -14.69
N PRO A 77 1.50 -10.99 -14.69
CA PRO A 77 2.27 -11.70 -13.67
C PRO A 77 3.69 -11.16 -13.55
N SER A 78 4.22 -11.14 -12.34
CA SER A 78 5.63 -10.83 -12.13
C SER A 78 6.52 -11.97 -12.63
N MET A 79 7.75 -11.65 -13.03
CA MET A 79 8.67 -12.67 -13.56
C MET A 79 8.87 -13.79 -12.52
N GLY A 80 8.62 -15.02 -12.96
CA GLY A 80 8.71 -16.21 -12.11
C GLY A 80 7.46 -16.52 -11.28
N ASP A 81 6.40 -15.72 -11.40
CA ASP A 81 5.13 -15.93 -10.72
C ASP A 81 4.02 -16.31 -11.70
N ASN A 82 2.98 -16.96 -11.20
CA ASN A 82 1.74 -17.21 -11.95
C ASN A 82 0.69 -16.11 -11.75
N MET A 83 0.94 -15.18 -10.83
CA MET A 83 0.03 -14.12 -10.40
C MET A 83 0.76 -12.78 -10.37
N PRO A 84 0.07 -11.65 -10.56
CA PRO A 84 0.65 -10.35 -10.34
C PRO A 84 1.09 -10.17 -8.89
N ALA A 85 2.29 -9.59 -8.70
CA ALA A 85 2.86 -9.23 -7.40
C ALA A 85 3.36 -7.80 -7.48
N ILE A 86 2.53 -6.85 -7.02
CA ILE A 86 2.81 -5.41 -7.18
C ILE A 86 4.04 -5.01 -6.37
N TYR A 87 4.23 -5.57 -5.18
CA TYR A 87 5.40 -5.29 -4.36
C TYR A 87 6.73 -5.57 -5.07
N LYS A 88 6.76 -6.55 -6.00
CA LYS A 88 7.94 -6.86 -6.81
C LYS A 88 8.30 -5.77 -7.83
N LYS A 89 7.44 -4.77 -8.00
CA LYS A 89 7.73 -3.59 -8.83
C LYS A 89 8.67 -2.59 -8.13
N GLY A 90 8.81 -2.64 -6.82
CA GLY A 90 9.71 -1.77 -6.06
C GLY A 90 11.20 -1.99 -6.35
N PRO A 91 11.72 -3.23 -6.23
CA PRO A 91 13.15 -3.53 -6.41
C PRO A 91 13.77 -3.06 -7.72
N PRO A 92 13.13 -3.14 -8.90
CA PRO A 92 13.67 -2.59 -10.14
C PRO A 92 13.91 -1.07 -10.10
N PHE A 93 13.20 -0.34 -9.23
CA PHE A 93 13.41 1.08 -9.00
C PHE A 93 14.34 1.37 -7.80
N GLY A 94 14.98 0.35 -7.24
CA GLY A 94 15.93 0.52 -6.13
C GLY A 94 15.30 0.76 -4.75
N MET A 95 14.02 0.41 -4.58
CA MET A 95 13.34 0.47 -3.28
C MET A 95 12.86 -0.91 -2.82
N PRO A 96 12.77 -1.19 -1.52
CA PRO A 96 12.14 -2.41 -1.03
C PRO A 96 10.66 -2.45 -1.39
N GLY A 97 10.18 -3.65 -1.72
CA GLY A 97 8.77 -3.94 -1.87
C GLY A 97 8.38 -5.09 -0.95
N GLU A 98 7.28 -4.95 -0.22
CA GLU A 98 6.81 -5.92 0.76
C GLU A 98 5.32 -6.22 0.56
N LEU A 99 4.97 -7.53 0.56
CA LEU A 99 3.58 -7.99 0.61
C LEU A 99 3.18 -8.14 2.08
N VAL A 100 2.07 -7.53 2.45
CA VAL A 100 1.57 -7.50 3.82
C VAL A 100 0.12 -7.99 3.86
N ASP A 101 -0.24 -8.80 4.84
CA ASP A 101 -1.65 -9.12 5.12
C ASP A 101 -2.38 -7.85 5.59
N GLY A 102 -3.07 -7.18 4.67
CA GLY A 102 -3.86 -5.98 4.94
C GLY A 102 -5.10 -6.23 5.82
N MET A 103 -5.43 -7.51 6.09
CA MET A 103 -6.50 -7.91 7.02
C MET A 103 -5.96 -8.14 8.45
N ASP A 104 -4.67 -7.86 8.70
CA ASP A 104 -4.04 -7.91 10.02
C ASP A 104 -3.42 -6.54 10.37
N VAL A 105 -4.07 -5.83 11.29
CA VAL A 105 -3.65 -4.47 11.67
C VAL A 105 -2.26 -4.44 12.32
N LEU A 106 -1.85 -5.51 13.01
CA LEU A 106 -0.53 -5.57 13.63
C LEU A 106 0.57 -5.80 12.59
N ALA A 107 0.33 -6.64 11.59
CA ALA A 107 1.23 -6.85 10.46
C ALA A 107 1.41 -5.54 9.65
N VAL A 108 0.32 -4.84 9.36
CA VAL A 108 0.35 -3.53 8.67
C VAL A 108 1.13 -2.50 9.48
N ARG A 109 0.90 -2.45 10.81
CA ARG A 109 1.62 -1.54 11.71
C ARG A 109 3.12 -1.82 11.70
N GLU A 110 3.53 -3.08 11.78
CA GLU A 110 4.95 -3.46 11.79
C GLU A 110 5.64 -3.06 10.47
N ALA A 111 5.04 -3.38 9.33
CA ALA A 111 5.56 -3.00 8.01
C ALA A 111 5.65 -1.48 7.86
N ALA A 112 4.60 -0.75 8.29
CA ALA A 112 4.59 0.70 8.26
C ALA A 112 5.69 1.32 9.15
N GLN A 113 5.92 0.78 10.35
CA GLN A 113 6.99 1.26 11.24
C GLN A 113 8.37 1.10 10.62
N LYS A 114 8.66 -0.05 9.98
CA LYS A 114 9.90 -0.29 9.25
C LYS A 114 10.08 0.71 8.11
N ALA A 115 9.03 0.92 7.31
CA ALA A 115 9.05 1.85 6.19
C ALA A 115 9.23 3.30 6.63
N ILE A 116 8.59 3.73 7.73
CA ILE A 116 8.74 5.07 8.32
C ILE A 116 10.17 5.27 8.83
N ALA A 117 10.71 4.30 9.56
CA ALA A 117 12.09 4.38 10.06
C ALA A 117 13.10 4.54 8.92
N ARG A 118 12.94 3.74 7.85
CA ARG A 118 13.74 3.84 6.63
C ARG A 118 13.66 5.22 5.98
N ALA A 119 12.45 5.75 5.82
CA ALA A 119 12.22 7.06 5.21
C ALA A 119 12.86 8.20 6.03
N ARG A 120 12.72 8.17 7.35
CA ARG A 120 13.33 9.14 8.27
C ARG A 120 14.85 9.06 8.31
N ALA A 121 15.40 7.85 8.16
CA ALA A 121 16.85 7.66 8.02
C ALA A 121 17.42 8.20 6.69
N GLY A 122 16.57 8.68 5.77
CA GLY A 122 17.00 9.19 4.46
C GLY A 122 17.39 8.08 3.47
N GLU A 123 17.01 6.85 3.76
CA GLU A 123 17.31 5.68 2.91
C GLU A 123 16.37 5.58 1.69
N GLY A 124 15.30 6.37 1.66
CA GLY A 124 14.38 6.50 0.53
C GLY A 124 13.04 5.80 0.72
N PRO A 125 12.28 5.62 -0.38
CA PRO A 125 10.91 5.13 -0.35
C PRO A 125 10.78 3.64 -0.07
N THR A 126 9.55 3.21 0.22
CA THR A 126 9.15 1.80 0.32
C THR A 126 7.82 1.60 -0.41
N LEU A 127 7.67 0.46 -1.09
CA LEU A 127 6.41 0.01 -1.69
C LEU A 127 5.80 -1.09 -0.84
N LEU A 128 4.65 -0.83 -0.22
CA LEU A 128 3.87 -1.82 0.53
C LEU A 128 2.66 -2.24 -0.30
N GLU A 129 2.51 -3.53 -0.55
CA GLU A 129 1.29 -4.11 -1.10
C GLU A 129 0.49 -4.71 0.05
N LEU A 130 -0.62 -4.04 0.40
CA LEU A 130 -1.51 -4.45 1.47
C LEU A 130 -2.61 -5.31 0.84
N GLU A 131 -2.53 -6.62 1.01
CA GLU A 131 -3.54 -7.55 0.50
C GLU A 131 -4.79 -7.45 1.38
N THR A 132 -5.87 -6.93 0.81
CA THR A 132 -7.09 -6.63 1.53
C THR A 132 -8.33 -7.10 0.75
N TYR A 133 -9.53 -6.79 1.24
CA TYR A 133 -10.78 -7.17 0.60
C TYR A 133 -11.79 -6.04 0.56
N ARG A 134 -12.50 -5.92 -0.56
CA ARG A 134 -13.61 -4.98 -0.73
C ARG A 134 -14.92 -5.72 -0.53
N TYR A 135 -15.60 -5.51 0.61
CA TYR A 135 -16.83 -6.24 0.98
C TYR A 135 -18.05 -5.92 0.14
N ARG A 136 -18.12 -4.76 -0.48
CA ARG A 136 -19.26 -4.30 -1.28
C ARG A 136 -18.83 -4.02 -2.71
N GLY A 137 -19.80 -3.88 -3.62
CA GLY A 137 -19.58 -3.37 -4.97
C GLY A 137 -18.83 -2.04 -4.98
N HIS A 138 -18.19 -1.71 -6.09
CA HIS A 138 -17.40 -0.47 -6.22
C HIS A 138 -18.24 0.80 -6.02
N SER A 139 -19.50 0.76 -6.45
CA SER A 139 -20.47 1.85 -6.31
C SER A 139 -21.86 1.27 -6.04
N LEU A 140 -22.82 2.15 -5.74
CA LEU A 140 -24.24 1.75 -5.58
C LEU A 140 -24.84 1.11 -6.84
N ALA A 141 -24.28 1.40 -8.01
CA ALA A 141 -24.72 0.85 -9.29
C ALA A 141 -24.03 -0.48 -9.64
N ASP A 142 -23.04 -0.91 -8.87
CA ASP A 142 -22.33 -2.17 -9.07
C ASP A 142 -23.14 -3.30 -8.41
N PRO A 143 -23.76 -4.23 -9.19
CA PRO A 143 -24.57 -5.31 -8.63
C PRO A 143 -23.75 -6.37 -7.90
N ASP A 144 -22.42 -6.27 -7.93
CA ASP A 144 -21.51 -7.19 -7.24
C ASP A 144 -21.68 -8.67 -7.59
N GLU A 145 -22.01 -8.94 -8.87
CA GLU A 145 -22.28 -10.30 -9.37
C GLU A 145 -21.00 -11.09 -9.72
N LEU A 146 -19.85 -10.41 -9.80
CA LEU A 146 -18.60 -11.01 -10.25
C LEU A 146 -17.87 -11.79 -9.16
N ARG A 147 -18.22 -11.59 -7.90
CA ARG A 147 -17.58 -12.21 -6.74
C ARG A 147 -18.48 -13.28 -6.13
N LYS A 148 -17.88 -14.45 -5.89
CA LYS A 148 -18.61 -15.60 -5.33
C LYS A 148 -18.92 -15.40 -3.85
N GLN A 149 -20.03 -16.00 -3.38
CA GLN A 149 -20.44 -15.88 -1.98
C GLN A 149 -19.42 -16.53 -1.04
N GLU A 150 -18.84 -17.65 -1.43
CA GLU A 150 -17.81 -18.35 -0.64
C GLU A 150 -16.57 -17.48 -0.41
N GLU A 151 -16.19 -16.65 -1.41
CA GLU A 151 -15.11 -15.68 -1.27
C GLU A 151 -15.46 -14.60 -0.25
N LYS A 152 -16.66 -14.05 -0.33
CA LYS A 152 -17.15 -13.04 0.62
C LYS A 152 -17.19 -13.56 2.05
N ASP A 153 -17.68 -14.78 2.24
CA ASP A 153 -17.77 -15.42 3.56
C ASP A 153 -16.37 -15.69 4.14
N HIS A 154 -15.43 -16.17 3.32
CA HIS A 154 -14.04 -16.37 3.72
C HIS A 154 -13.39 -15.07 4.24
N TYR A 155 -13.57 -13.95 3.53
CA TYR A 155 -13.01 -12.68 3.96
C TYR A 155 -13.77 -12.05 5.13
N ALA A 156 -15.07 -12.30 5.28
CA ALA A 156 -15.84 -11.85 6.43
C ALA A 156 -15.34 -12.46 7.74
N GLU A 157 -14.91 -13.73 7.73
CA GLU A 157 -14.28 -14.39 8.89
C GLU A 157 -12.93 -13.76 9.27
N ARG A 158 -12.26 -13.11 8.31
CA ARG A 158 -10.97 -12.45 8.46
C ARG A 158 -11.07 -10.95 8.66
N ASP A 159 -12.26 -10.40 8.91
CA ASP A 159 -12.45 -8.97 9.12
C ASP A 159 -11.48 -8.44 10.19
N PRO A 160 -10.64 -7.43 9.86
CA PRO A 160 -9.61 -6.94 10.77
C PRO A 160 -10.18 -6.31 12.04
N ILE A 161 -11.40 -5.75 12.00
CA ILE A 161 -12.00 -5.06 13.14
C ILE A 161 -12.33 -6.05 14.27
N PRO A 162 -13.22 -7.06 14.07
CA PRO A 162 -13.53 -8.02 15.13
C PRO A 162 -12.34 -8.92 15.50
N ARG A 163 -11.41 -9.18 14.56
CA ARG A 163 -10.18 -9.91 14.89
C ARG A 163 -9.32 -9.13 15.88
N PHE A 164 -9.14 -7.85 15.66
CA PHE A 164 -8.33 -7.01 16.53
C PHE A 164 -8.99 -6.76 17.88
N GLU A 165 -10.32 -6.56 17.90
CA GLU A 165 -11.10 -6.47 19.14
C GLU A 165 -10.94 -7.73 20.00
N LYS A 166 -11.06 -8.90 19.39
CA LYS A 166 -10.86 -10.20 20.08
C LYS A 166 -9.41 -10.31 20.65
N TYR A 167 -8.43 -9.88 19.88
CA TYR A 167 -7.03 -9.85 20.33
C TYR A 167 -6.87 -8.94 21.54
N LEU A 168 -7.34 -7.70 21.49
CA LEU A 168 -7.23 -6.74 22.59
C LEU A 168 -7.94 -7.21 23.86
N THR A 169 -9.10 -7.88 23.71
CA THR A 169 -9.82 -8.48 24.84
C THR A 169 -9.03 -9.63 25.46
N ALA A 170 -8.44 -10.50 24.64
CA ALA A 170 -7.62 -11.61 25.11
C ALA A 170 -6.35 -11.16 25.87
N GLU A 171 -5.76 -10.02 25.43
CA GLU A 171 -4.60 -9.41 26.08
C GLU A 171 -5.00 -8.55 27.33
N GLY A 172 -6.28 -8.46 27.65
CA GLY A 172 -6.78 -7.66 28.78
C GLY A 172 -6.63 -6.14 28.61
N ILE A 173 -6.47 -5.68 27.37
CA ILE A 173 -6.35 -4.25 27.01
C ILE A 173 -7.72 -3.62 26.85
N LEU A 174 -8.67 -4.39 26.33
CA LEU A 174 -10.07 -4.00 26.16
C LEU A 174 -10.94 -4.82 27.09
N SER A 175 -11.88 -4.14 27.79
CA SER A 175 -12.86 -4.75 28.72
C SER A 175 -14.26 -4.76 28.15
#